data_68c38358bae3847870f14af183a78833
#
_entry.id   68c38358bae3847870f14af183a78833
#
_cell.length_a   1.000
_cell.length_b   1.000
_cell.length_c   1.000
_cell.angle_alpha   90.00
_cell.angle_beta   90.00
_cell.angle_gamma   90.00
#
_symmetry.space_group_name_H-M   'P 1'
#
loop_
_entity.id
_entity.type
_entity.pdbx_description
1 polymer ?
#
loop_
_entity_poly.entity_id
_entity_poly.type
_entity_poly.pdbx_seq_one_letter_code
_entity_poly.pdbx_strand_id
1 'polypeptide(L)'
;ISKKKFKNRYIIHALYLTLILLVTFASGERMSLATFCMGLILLFIFLKKNRLSILVTIILSALLIYLIVKIHPFYNDYRIIESTEYHQGLKVQKFYKCNESSDEICSKIIELQPSFVKVIQNFSSSAYGEIYSLSYKMFINNPITGTGINNFNYLCNHNTIYKNEMNNYECASHPHNIYIHWLAEGGLIVFGIFILYLLILVRFIINNDGENKYKFISFIIILIMFWPIMSTGSLIKNWYGITTFFIIGLCMCLSRLKSNH
;
A
#
# COMPACT_ATOMS: atom_id res chain seq x y z
N ILE A 1 -3.20 26.32 33.30
CA ILE A 1 -2.25 26.23 32.12
C ILE A 1 -2.25 24.82 31.49
N SER A 2 -2.50 23.76 32.27
CA SER A 2 -2.42 22.36 31.79
C SER A 2 -3.51 21.95 30.78
N LYS A 3 -4.80 22.32 31.01
CA LYS A 3 -5.92 21.90 30.14
C LYS A 3 -5.86 22.49 28.73
N LYS A 4 -5.42 23.75 28.56
CA LYS A 4 -5.33 24.44 27.26
C LYS A 4 -4.19 23.83 26.38
N LYS A 5 -3.07 23.49 27.01
CA LYS A 5 -1.92 22.84 26.34
C LYS A 5 -2.25 21.41 25.86
N PHE A 6 -3.13 20.72 26.58
CA PHE A 6 -3.60 19.39 26.25
C PHE A 6 -4.56 19.41 25.04
N LYS A 7 -5.51 20.36 25.01
CA LYS A 7 -6.46 20.53 23.91
C LYS A 7 -5.78 20.81 22.57
N ASN A 8 -4.74 21.65 22.57
CA ASN A 8 -4.00 22.00 21.36
C ASN A 8 -3.26 20.78 20.75
N ARG A 9 -2.75 19.86 21.56
CA ARG A 9 -2.08 18.64 21.06
C ARG A 9 -3.01 17.74 20.24
N TYR A 10 -4.26 17.52 20.70
CA TYR A 10 -5.21 16.70 19.96
C TYR A 10 -5.56 17.29 18.60
N ILE A 11 -5.71 18.62 18.52
CA ILE A 11 -6.00 19.32 17.26
C ILE A 11 -4.83 19.19 16.30
N ILE A 12 -3.60 19.42 16.77
CA ILE A 12 -2.40 19.29 15.93
C ILE A 12 -2.27 17.86 15.40
N HIS A 13 -2.48 16.84 16.23
CA HIS A 13 -2.45 15.43 15.81
C HIS A 13 -3.53 15.14 14.77
N ALA A 14 -4.77 15.62 14.99
CA ALA A 14 -5.86 15.43 14.05
C ALA A 14 -5.57 16.09 12.69
N LEU A 15 -5.09 17.32 12.68
CA LEU A 15 -4.71 18.02 11.44
C LEU A 15 -3.59 17.31 10.69
N TYR A 16 -2.57 16.85 11.39
CA TYR A 16 -1.46 16.09 10.79
C TYR A 16 -1.93 14.78 10.16
N LEU A 17 -2.74 14.00 10.89
CA LEU A 17 -3.30 12.76 10.37
C LEU A 17 -4.24 13.01 9.17
N THR A 18 -5.05 14.08 9.23
CA THR A 18 -5.90 14.50 8.12
C THR A 18 -5.08 14.83 6.89
N LEU A 19 -3.99 15.59 7.03
CA LEU A 19 -3.11 15.95 5.93
C LEU A 19 -2.51 14.70 5.28
N ILE A 20 -2.00 13.75 6.07
CA ILE A 20 -1.46 12.49 5.55
C ILE A 20 -2.54 11.71 4.80
N LEU A 21 -3.76 11.60 5.36
CA LEU A 21 -4.86 10.90 4.71
C LEU A 21 -5.24 11.53 3.37
N LEU A 22 -5.31 12.85 3.30
CA LEU A 22 -5.60 13.58 2.06
C LEU A 22 -4.51 13.38 1.00
N VAL A 23 -3.23 13.44 1.39
CA VAL A 23 -2.10 13.17 0.49
C VAL A 23 -2.16 11.73 -0.02
N THR A 24 -2.42 10.77 0.87
CA THR A 24 -2.56 9.35 0.49
C THR A 24 -3.74 9.13 -0.43
N PHE A 25 -4.87 9.80 -0.20
CA PHE A 25 -6.03 9.77 -1.09
C PHE A 25 -5.68 10.38 -2.47
N ALA A 26 -5.07 11.56 -2.48
CA ALA A 26 -4.72 12.27 -3.71
C ALA A 26 -3.63 11.56 -4.54
N SER A 27 -2.78 10.73 -3.92
CA SER A 27 -1.77 9.93 -4.62
C SER A 27 -2.36 8.83 -5.49
N GLY A 28 -3.64 8.48 -5.32
CA GLY A 28 -4.28 7.38 -6.05
C GLY A 28 -3.88 5.98 -5.59
N GLU A 29 -3.00 5.86 -4.59
CA GLU A 29 -2.49 4.59 -4.06
C GLU A 29 -3.51 3.91 -3.14
N ARG A 30 -4.34 3.04 -3.72
CA ARG A 30 -5.45 2.36 -3.02
C ARG A 30 -5.01 1.60 -1.78
N MET A 31 -3.96 0.80 -1.90
CA MET A 31 -3.51 -0.06 -0.80
C MET A 31 -2.92 0.77 0.35
N SER A 32 -2.21 1.86 0.05
CA SER A 32 -1.72 2.79 1.05
C SER A 32 -2.86 3.45 1.82
N LEU A 33 -3.93 3.86 1.13
CA LEU A 33 -5.12 4.40 1.76
C LEU A 33 -5.83 3.36 2.65
N ALA A 34 -6.02 2.14 2.15
CA ALA A 34 -6.68 1.06 2.89
C ALA A 34 -5.90 0.70 4.16
N THR A 35 -4.58 0.54 4.08
CA THR A 35 -3.74 0.22 5.23
C THR A 35 -3.63 1.38 6.22
N PHE A 36 -3.63 2.63 5.75
CA PHE A 36 -3.71 3.80 6.62
C PHE A 36 -5.02 3.84 7.40
N CYS A 37 -6.16 3.63 6.73
CA CYS A 37 -7.47 3.53 7.39
C CYS A 37 -7.53 2.38 8.38
N MET A 38 -6.98 1.21 8.04
CA MET A 38 -6.84 0.08 8.97
C MET A 38 -6.04 0.48 10.22
N GLY A 39 -4.92 1.18 10.04
CA GLY A 39 -4.13 1.69 11.14
C GLY A 39 -4.91 2.64 12.06
N LEU A 40 -5.69 3.57 11.50
CA LEU A 40 -6.56 4.46 12.27
C LEU A 40 -7.62 3.69 13.07
N ILE A 41 -8.24 2.67 12.46
CA ILE A 41 -9.24 1.82 13.13
C ILE A 41 -8.60 1.07 14.31
N LEU A 42 -7.43 0.44 14.10
CA LEU A 42 -6.72 -0.25 15.16
C LEU A 42 -6.32 0.70 16.30
N LEU A 43 -5.78 1.88 15.98
CA LEU A 43 -5.46 2.90 16.98
C LEU A 43 -6.70 3.38 17.73
N PHE A 44 -7.84 3.54 17.06
CA PHE A 44 -9.11 3.93 17.68
C PHE A 44 -9.60 2.88 18.67
N ILE A 45 -9.52 1.59 18.31
CA ILE A 45 -9.95 0.49 19.17
C ILE A 45 -9.09 0.45 20.44
N PHE A 46 -7.78 0.52 20.28
CA PHE A 46 -6.84 0.20 21.35
C PHE A 46 -6.34 1.43 22.14
N LEU A 47 -6.24 2.61 21.54
CA LEU A 47 -5.75 3.82 22.20
C LEU A 47 -6.90 4.75 22.66
N LYS A 48 -7.55 4.40 23.76
CA LYS A 48 -8.71 5.17 24.30
C LYS A 48 -8.45 6.68 24.39
N LYS A 49 -7.25 7.12 24.79
CA LYS A 49 -6.88 8.54 24.92
C LYS A 49 -6.89 9.32 23.59
N ASN A 50 -6.71 8.64 22.47
CA ASN A 50 -6.56 9.27 21.15
C ASN A 50 -7.85 9.23 20.32
N ARG A 51 -8.91 8.60 20.82
CA ARG A 51 -10.16 8.39 20.07
C ARG A 51 -10.76 9.67 19.53
N LEU A 52 -10.78 10.73 20.33
CA LEU A 52 -11.31 12.03 19.88
C LEU A 52 -10.51 12.60 18.71
N SER A 53 -9.18 12.53 18.76
CA SER A 53 -8.33 12.98 17.66
C SER A 53 -8.59 12.18 16.39
N ILE A 54 -8.73 10.86 16.50
CA ILE A 54 -8.99 9.97 15.36
C ILE A 54 -10.38 10.22 14.77
N LEU A 55 -11.42 10.42 15.60
CA LEU A 55 -12.76 10.78 15.13
C LEU A 55 -12.76 12.11 14.37
N VAL A 56 -12.10 13.13 14.92
CA VAL A 56 -11.95 14.42 14.25
C VAL A 56 -11.22 14.26 12.92
N THR A 57 -10.16 13.45 12.87
CA THR A 57 -9.43 13.12 11.62
C THR A 57 -10.38 12.50 10.58
N ILE A 58 -11.15 11.49 10.96
CA ILE A 58 -12.07 10.79 10.04
C ILE A 58 -13.12 11.76 9.49
N ILE A 59 -13.78 12.53 10.37
CA ILE A 59 -14.84 13.48 9.97
C ILE A 59 -14.27 14.57 9.06
N LEU A 60 -13.16 15.18 9.45
CA LEU A 60 -12.53 16.26 8.69
C LEU A 60 -12.01 15.75 7.34
N SER A 61 -11.40 14.58 7.31
CA SER A 61 -10.93 13.97 6.05
C SER A 61 -12.08 13.62 5.13
N ALA A 62 -13.17 13.03 5.65
CA ALA A 62 -14.35 12.72 4.85
C ALA A 62 -14.96 13.97 4.21
N LEU A 63 -15.07 15.07 4.99
CA LEU A 63 -15.56 16.37 4.48
C LEU A 63 -14.65 16.91 3.37
N LEU A 64 -13.33 16.93 3.61
CA LEU A 64 -12.38 17.48 2.66
C LEU A 64 -12.28 16.61 1.39
N ILE A 65 -12.30 15.28 1.52
CA ILE A 65 -12.35 14.37 0.37
C ILE A 65 -13.62 14.62 -0.45
N TYR A 66 -14.77 14.77 0.22
CA TYR A 66 -16.03 15.09 -0.45
C TYR A 66 -15.94 16.41 -1.25
N LEU A 67 -15.34 17.45 -0.66
CA LEU A 67 -15.14 18.72 -1.33
C LEU A 67 -14.16 18.59 -2.53
N ILE A 68 -13.05 17.85 -2.34
CA ILE A 68 -12.08 17.59 -3.41
C ILE A 68 -12.76 16.86 -4.57
N VAL A 69 -13.52 15.80 -4.29
CA VAL A 69 -14.25 15.04 -5.30
C VAL A 69 -15.24 15.91 -6.05
N LYS A 70 -15.99 16.79 -5.33
CA LYS A 70 -16.92 17.73 -5.99
C LYS A 70 -16.25 18.74 -6.89
N ILE A 71 -15.06 19.20 -6.56
CA ILE A 71 -14.34 20.22 -7.33
C ILE A 71 -13.50 19.59 -8.45
N HIS A 72 -13.09 18.32 -8.26
CA HIS A 72 -12.18 17.66 -9.19
C HIS A 72 -12.85 17.42 -10.55
N PRO A 73 -12.20 17.78 -11.66
CA PRO A 73 -12.78 17.69 -13.01
C PRO A 73 -13.26 16.30 -13.41
N PHE A 74 -12.67 15.24 -12.88
CA PHE A 74 -13.04 13.85 -13.16
C PHE A 74 -14.46 13.49 -12.70
N TYR A 75 -14.96 14.14 -11.62
CA TYR A 75 -16.24 13.83 -10.99
C TYR A 75 -17.34 14.86 -11.29
N ASN A 76 -17.01 15.91 -12.04
CA ASN A 76 -17.99 16.91 -12.49
C ASN A 76 -18.58 16.49 -13.84
N ASP A 77 -19.80 16.98 -14.17
CA ASP A 77 -20.63 16.63 -15.34
C ASP A 77 -20.02 16.96 -16.71
N TYR A 78 -18.74 16.68 -16.88
CA TYR A 78 -18.07 16.82 -18.16
C TYR A 78 -18.06 15.48 -18.90
N ARG A 79 -18.21 15.56 -20.22
CA ARG A 79 -18.07 14.41 -21.09
C ARG A 79 -16.65 13.85 -20.95
N ILE A 80 -16.53 12.72 -20.25
CA ILE A 80 -15.26 12.00 -20.11
C ILE A 80 -15.21 10.97 -21.23
N ILE A 81 -14.20 11.10 -22.10
CA ILE A 81 -13.90 10.08 -23.10
C ILE A 81 -12.83 9.17 -22.53
N GLU A 82 -13.17 7.90 -22.41
CA GLU A 82 -12.22 6.85 -22.07
C GLU A 82 -11.56 6.38 -23.38
N SER A 83 -10.27 6.61 -23.52
CA SER A 83 -9.48 6.06 -24.62
C SER A 83 -8.51 5.01 -24.10
N THR A 84 -8.45 3.89 -24.81
CA THR A 84 -7.44 2.87 -24.55
C THR A 84 -6.29 3.11 -25.54
N GLU A 85 -5.16 3.56 -25.04
CA GLU A 85 -3.94 3.68 -25.83
C GLU A 85 -2.95 2.58 -25.43
N TYR A 86 -2.24 2.04 -26.43
CA TYR A 86 -1.13 1.12 -26.20
C TYR A 86 0.16 1.94 -26.19
N HIS A 87 0.79 2.06 -25.03
CA HIS A 87 2.10 2.68 -24.91
C HIS A 87 3.13 1.59 -24.62
N GLN A 88 4.04 1.35 -25.54
CA GLN A 88 5.07 0.29 -25.44
C GLN A 88 4.49 -1.12 -25.14
N GLY A 89 3.33 -1.45 -25.70
CA GLY A 89 2.64 -2.72 -25.45
C GLY A 89 1.71 -2.72 -24.24
N LEU A 90 1.75 -1.70 -23.39
CA LEU A 90 0.86 -1.55 -22.24
C LEU A 90 -0.49 -0.95 -22.63
N LYS A 91 -1.56 -1.58 -22.17
CA LYS A 91 -2.91 -1.02 -22.25
C LYS A 91 -3.08 0.07 -21.21
N VAL A 92 -2.96 1.32 -21.62
CA VAL A 92 -3.14 2.49 -20.74
C VAL A 92 -4.52 3.07 -20.97
N GLN A 93 -5.36 3.09 -19.93
CA GLN A 93 -6.61 3.84 -19.94
C GLN A 93 -6.29 5.32 -19.70
N LYS A 94 -6.65 6.17 -20.64
CA LYS A 94 -6.55 7.61 -20.51
C LYS A 94 -7.95 8.21 -20.50
N PHE A 95 -8.14 9.17 -19.62
CA PHE A 95 -9.38 9.92 -19.50
C PHE A 95 -9.15 11.33 -20.04
N TYR A 96 -10.06 11.81 -20.89
CA TYR A 96 -10.02 13.13 -21.44
C TYR A 96 -11.30 13.87 -21.11
N LYS A 97 -11.16 15.12 -20.69
CA LYS A 97 -12.25 16.07 -20.53
C LYS A 97 -12.41 16.87 -21.81
N CYS A 98 -13.58 16.80 -22.43
CA CYS A 98 -13.90 17.58 -23.61
C CYS A 98 -14.94 18.65 -23.26
N ASN A 99 -14.79 19.88 -23.80
CA ASN A 99 -15.80 20.90 -23.68
C ASN A 99 -16.99 20.56 -24.60
N GLU A 100 -18.23 20.74 -24.12
CA GLU A 100 -19.44 20.46 -24.90
C GLU A 100 -19.58 21.31 -26.21
N SER A 101 -18.86 22.44 -26.29
CA SER A 101 -19.01 23.39 -27.37
C SER A 101 -17.98 23.33 -28.51
N SER A 102 -16.93 22.51 -28.36
CA SER A 102 -15.91 22.33 -29.38
C SER A 102 -15.26 20.98 -29.32
N ASP A 103 -15.34 20.21 -30.40
CA ASP A 103 -14.72 18.89 -30.55
C ASP A 103 -13.18 18.92 -30.55
N GLU A 104 -12.55 20.07 -30.38
CA GLU A 104 -11.13 20.24 -30.69
C GLU A 104 -10.15 20.24 -29.52
N ILE A 105 -10.56 20.41 -28.25
CA ILE A 105 -9.59 20.47 -27.15
C ILE A 105 -10.05 19.62 -25.98
N CYS A 106 -9.62 18.35 -25.96
CA CYS A 106 -9.76 17.47 -24.80
C CYS A 106 -8.51 17.54 -23.93
N SER A 107 -8.66 17.90 -22.65
CA SER A 107 -7.56 17.88 -21.70
C SER A 107 -7.49 16.54 -20.98
N LYS A 108 -6.28 16.00 -20.83
CA LYS A 108 -6.06 14.76 -20.08
C LYS A 108 -6.40 14.95 -18.61
N ILE A 109 -7.19 14.04 -18.05
CA ILE A 109 -7.58 14.03 -16.64
C ILE A 109 -7.02 12.79 -15.96
N ILE A 110 -6.59 12.95 -14.72
CA ILE A 110 -6.13 11.85 -13.88
C ILE A 110 -7.27 11.44 -12.94
N GLU A 111 -7.64 10.16 -12.94
CA GLU A 111 -8.58 9.60 -11.98
C GLU A 111 -7.94 9.64 -10.60
N LEU A 112 -8.57 10.31 -9.62
CA LEU A 112 -8.02 10.40 -8.25
C LEU A 112 -8.00 9.06 -7.53
N GLN A 113 -9.04 8.24 -7.74
CA GLN A 113 -9.12 6.92 -7.12
C GLN A 113 -9.86 5.97 -8.07
N PRO A 114 -9.17 5.02 -8.68
CA PRO A 114 -9.85 3.96 -9.42
C PRO A 114 -10.71 3.11 -8.48
N SER A 115 -11.86 2.68 -8.96
CA SER A 115 -12.82 1.89 -8.17
C SER A 115 -12.21 0.59 -7.64
N PHE A 116 -12.21 0.37 -6.33
CA PHE A 116 -11.87 -0.91 -5.71
C PHE A 116 -12.74 -2.05 -6.24
N VAL A 117 -14.02 -1.79 -6.48
CA VAL A 117 -14.99 -2.77 -6.97
C VAL A 117 -14.60 -3.29 -8.35
N LYS A 118 -14.25 -2.39 -9.28
CA LYS A 118 -13.80 -2.79 -10.63
C LYS A 118 -12.56 -3.69 -10.59
N VAL A 119 -11.61 -3.41 -9.69
CA VAL A 119 -10.39 -4.21 -9.56
C VAL A 119 -10.69 -5.57 -8.95
N ILE A 120 -11.55 -5.65 -7.93
CA ILE A 120 -11.92 -6.93 -7.32
C ILE A 120 -12.69 -7.80 -8.32
N GLN A 121 -13.62 -7.23 -9.08
CA GLN A 121 -14.41 -7.96 -10.09
C GLN A 121 -13.58 -8.50 -11.23
N ASN A 122 -12.53 -7.79 -11.65
CA ASN A 122 -11.67 -8.15 -12.79
C ASN A 122 -10.22 -8.41 -12.35
N PHE A 123 -10.00 -8.95 -11.15
CA PHE A 123 -8.67 -9.09 -10.57
C PHE A 123 -7.76 -9.96 -11.44
N SER A 124 -8.25 -11.10 -11.95
CA SER A 124 -7.46 -12.05 -12.77
C SER A 124 -6.91 -11.43 -14.05
N SER A 125 -7.63 -10.49 -14.67
CA SER A 125 -7.20 -9.76 -15.87
C SER A 125 -6.53 -8.42 -15.57
N SER A 126 -6.33 -8.09 -14.30
CA SER A 126 -5.57 -6.91 -13.89
C SER A 126 -4.06 -7.17 -13.91
N ALA A 127 -3.26 -6.10 -13.98
CA ALA A 127 -1.80 -6.22 -13.89
C ALA A 127 -1.32 -7.03 -12.68
N TYR A 128 -1.94 -6.83 -11.52
CA TYR A 128 -1.61 -7.61 -10.33
C TYR A 128 -2.04 -9.06 -10.44
N GLY A 129 -3.18 -9.35 -11.07
CA GLY A 129 -3.64 -10.72 -11.30
C GLY A 129 -2.68 -11.50 -12.19
N GLU A 130 -2.25 -10.92 -13.30
CA GLU A 130 -1.27 -11.55 -14.21
C GLU A 130 0.09 -11.74 -13.52
N ILE A 131 0.59 -10.73 -12.80
CA ILE A 131 1.84 -10.83 -12.02
C ILE A 131 1.76 -11.93 -10.96
N TYR A 132 0.62 -12.07 -10.28
CA TYR A 132 0.46 -13.12 -9.26
C TYR A 132 0.34 -14.50 -9.88
N SER A 133 -0.35 -14.64 -11.03
CA SER A 133 -0.41 -15.89 -11.79
C SER A 133 0.99 -16.32 -12.23
N LEU A 134 1.75 -15.40 -12.82
CA LEU A 134 3.14 -15.63 -13.21
C LEU A 134 4.01 -16.07 -12.03
N SER A 135 3.90 -15.34 -10.90
CA SER A 135 4.68 -15.66 -9.70
C SER A 135 4.35 -17.03 -9.14
N TYR A 136 3.06 -17.39 -9.15
CA TYR A 136 2.60 -18.71 -8.74
C TYR A 136 3.16 -19.82 -9.67
N LYS A 137 3.17 -19.59 -10.97
CA LYS A 137 3.77 -20.53 -11.92
C LYS A 137 5.27 -20.70 -11.71
N MET A 138 5.99 -19.62 -11.43
CA MET A 138 7.41 -19.66 -11.05
C MET A 138 7.63 -20.51 -9.80
N PHE A 139 6.79 -20.32 -8.79
CA PHE A 139 6.84 -21.10 -7.56
C PHE A 139 6.56 -22.60 -7.79
N ILE A 140 5.51 -22.94 -8.53
CA ILE A 140 5.16 -24.36 -8.79
C ILE A 140 6.28 -25.08 -9.56
N ASN A 141 6.94 -24.40 -10.49
CA ASN A 141 8.05 -24.97 -11.24
C ASN A 141 9.32 -25.15 -10.39
N ASN A 142 9.49 -24.36 -9.33
CA ASN A 142 10.66 -24.39 -8.46
C ASN A 142 10.26 -24.23 -6.97
N PRO A 143 9.52 -25.18 -6.38
CA PRO A 143 8.85 -24.96 -5.11
C PRO A 143 9.80 -24.87 -3.91
N ILE A 144 10.95 -25.53 -3.95
CA ILE A 144 11.87 -25.62 -2.80
C ILE A 144 12.78 -24.38 -2.73
N THR A 145 13.47 -24.07 -3.82
CA THR A 145 14.52 -23.03 -3.88
C THR A 145 14.08 -21.76 -4.61
N GLY A 146 12.91 -21.78 -5.25
CA GLY A 146 12.45 -20.70 -6.11
C GLY A 146 13.27 -20.59 -7.41
N THR A 147 13.04 -19.53 -8.14
CA THR A 147 13.71 -19.25 -9.42
C THR A 147 15.05 -18.51 -9.27
N GLY A 148 15.45 -18.21 -8.05
CA GLY A 148 16.64 -17.39 -7.71
C GLY A 148 16.30 -15.93 -7.44
N ILE A 149 17.05 -15.35 -6.51
CA ILE A 149 16.83 -13.99 -6.04
C ILE A 149 17.08 -12.98 -7.16
N ASN A 150 16.16 -12.01 -7.30
CA ASN A 150 16.18 -10.96 -8.33
C ASN A 150 16.06 -11.45 -9.79
N ASN A 151 15.53 -12.66 -9.98
CA ASN A 151 15.36 -13.27 -11.30
C ASN A 151 13.96 -13.08 -11.90
N PHE A 152 12.99 -12.58 -11.15
CA PHE A 152 11.61 -12.45 -11.61
C PHE A 152 11.49 -11.72 -12.96
N ASN A 153 12.03 -10.50 -13.04
CA ASN A 153 11.96 -9.69 -14.25
C ASN A 153 12.71 -10.33 -15.42
N TYR A 154 13.90 -10.88 -15.15
CA TYR A 154 14.69 -11.55 -16.19
C TYR A 154 13.95 -12.74 -16.80
N LEU A 155 13.42 -13.61 -15.97
CA LEU A 155 12.69 -14.80 -16.43
C LEU A 155 11.38 -14.45 -17.13
N CYS A 156 10.65 -13.45 -16.63
CA CYS A 156 9.46 -12.97 -17.30
C CYS A 156 9.73 -12.50 -18.72
N ASN A 157 10.83 -11.78 -18.96
CA ASN A 157 11.13 -11.23 -20.27
C ASN A 157 11.78 -12.23 -21.24
N HIS A 158 12.59 -13.17 -20.75
CA HIS A 158 13.46 -14.00 -21.58
C HIS A 158 13.02 -15.47 -21.65
N ASN A 159 12.22 -15.96 -20.69
CA ASN A 159 11.76 -17.33 -20.70
C ASN A 159 10.37 -17.42 -21.36
N THR A 160 10.26 -18.17 -22.46
CA THR A 160 9.01 -18.32 -23.23
C THR A 160 7.85 -18.87 -22.40
N ILE A 161 8.14 -19.75 -21.43
CA ILE A 161 7.12 -20.34 -20.53
C ILE A 161 6.46 -19.26 -19.67
N TYR A 162 7.24 -18.30 -19.20
CA TYR A 162 6.77 -17.26 -18.29
C TYR A 162 6.26 -16.02 -19.03
N LYS A 163 6.86 -15.67 -20.16
CA LYS A 163 6.44 -14.53 -20.97
C LYS A 163 4.99 -14.65 -21.44
N ASN A 164 4.55 -15.85 -21.75
CA ASN A 164 3.18 -16.14 -22.21
C ASN A 164 2.13 -16.01 -21.10
N GLU A 165 2.51 -15.85 -19.83
CA GLU A 165 1.58 -15.59 -18.73
C GLU A 165 1.19 -14.10 -18.64
N MET A 166 2.00 -13.20 -19.22
CA MET A 166 1.73 -11.77 -19.29
C MET A 166 1.07 -11.44 -20.62
N ASN A 167 -0.28 -11.47 -20.64
CA ASN A 167 -1.05 -11.30 -21.86
C ASN A 167 -1.32 -9.84 -22.21
N ASN A 168 -1.54 -9.01 -21.18
CA ASN A 168 -1.99 -7.62 -21.34
C ASN A 168 -1.00 -6.59 -20.82
N TYR A 169 0.02 -7.00 -20.05
CA TYR A 169 0.93 -6.11 -19.36
C TYR A 169 2.38 -6.49 -19.57
N GLU A 170 3.27 -5.52 -19.43
CA GLU A 170 4.71 -5.76 -19.44
C GLU A 170 5.18 -6.43 -18.14
N CYS A 171 6.32 -7.12 -18.24
CA CYS A 171 6.96 -7.74 -17.10
C CYS A 171 7.35 -6.74 -16.02
N ALA A 172 6.75 -6.87 -14.85
CA ALA A 172 7.09 -6.04 -13.71
C ALA A 172 8.52 -6.31 -13.21
N SER A 173 9.09 -5.36 -12.49
CA SER A 173 10.43 -5.52 -11.91
C SER A 173 10.46 -6.48 -10.71
N HIS A 174 9.31 -6.83 -10.14
CA HIS A 174 9.11 -7.74 -9.01
C HIS A 174 7.59 -7.98 -8.80
N PRO A 175 7.19 -9.00 -8.01
CA PRO A 175 5.78 -9.39 -7.84
C PRO A 175 4.85 -8.41 -7.12
N HIS A 176 5.32 -7.27 -6.65
CA HIS A 176 4.53 -6.28 -5.89
C HIS A 176 3.84 -6.79 -4.62
N ASN A 177 4.17 -7.99 -4.15
CA ASN A 177 3.75 -8.54 -2.89
C ASN A 177 4.89 -9.35 -2.29
N ILE A 178 5.29 -9.01 -1.07
CA ILE A 178 6.49 -9.57 -0.46
C ILE A 178 6.41 -11.08 -0.22
N TYR A 179 5.22 -11.61 0.10
CA TYR A 179 5.02 -13.03 0.35
C TYR A 179 5.13 -13.84 -0.95
N ILE A 180 4.44 -13.37 -2.00
CA ILE A 180 4.49 -13.98 -3.32
C ILE A 180 5.89 -13.85 -3.93
N HIS A 181 6.57 -12.73 -3.67
CA HIS A 181 7.95 -12.50 -4.11
C HIS A 181 8.90 -13.55 -3.52
N TRP A 182 8.87 -13.78 -2.20
CA TRP A 182 9.71 -14.78 -1.57
C TRP A 182 9.36 -16.20 -1.99
N LEU A 183 8.09 -16.51 -2.25
CA LEU A 183 7.69 -17.80 -2.81
C LEU A 183 8.23 -18.01 -4.21
N ALA A 184 8.09 -17.02 -5.10
CA ALA A 184 8.51 -17.15 -6.50
C ALA A 184 10.04 -17.23 -6.65
N GLU A 185 10.78 -16.34 -5.98
CA GLU A 185 12.22 -16.25 -6.15
C GLU A 185 13.01 -17.10 -5.16
N GLY A 186 12.52 -17.32 -3.94
CA GLY A 186 13.22 -18.05 -2.88
C GLY A 186 12.63 -19.40 -2.52
N GLY A 187 11.46 -19.74 -3.07
CA GLY A 187 10.75 -20.97 -2.75
C GLY A 187 10.35 -21.08 -1.29
N LEU A 188 10.02 -22.29 -0.87
CA LEU A 188 9.60 -22.57 0.51
C LEU A 188 10.71 -22.31 1.54
N ILE A 189 11.98 -22.45 1.15
CA ILE A 189 13.10 -22.24 2.09
C ILE A 189 13.15 -20.77 2.50
N VAL A 190 13.26 -19.85 1.55
CA VAL A 190 13.39 -18.41 1.87
C VAL A 190 12.09 -17.86 2.43
N PHE A 191 10.95 -18.31 1.92
CA PHE A 191 9.65 -17.95 2.47
C PHE A 191 9.52 -18.37 3.94
N GLY A 192 9.92 -19.62 4.28
CA GLY A 192 9.91 -20.10 5.66
C GLY A 192 10.81 -19.29 6.59
N ILE A 193 12.02 -18.95 6.14
CA ILE A 193 12.95 -18.06 6.87
C ILE A 193 12.32 -16.69 7.09
N PHE A 194 11.67 -16.11 6.06
CA PHE A 194 10.99 -14.83 6.16
C PHE A 194 9.83 -14.85 7.16
N ILE A 195 8.99 -15.89 7.15
CA ILE A 195 7.91 -16.05 8.13
C ILE A 195 8.49 -16.20 9.55
N LEU A 196 9.53 -17.03 9.71
CA LEU A 196 10.21 -17.19 11.01
C LEU A 196 10.76 -15.84 11.51
N TYR A 197 11.38 -15.06 10.64
CA TYR A 197 11.84 -13.72 10.98
C TYR A 197 10.70 -12.82 11.48
N LEU A 198 9.55 -12.80 10.81
CA LEU A 198 8.39 -12.02 11.25
C LEU A 198 7.86 -12.49 12.62
N LEU A 199 7.80 -13.79 12.84
CA LEU A 199 7.38 -14.35 14.13
C LEU A 199 8.33 -13.95 15.26
N ILE A 200 9.64 -14.04 15.03
CA ILE A 200 10.65 -13.61 16.00
C ILE A 200 10.54 -12.11 16.28
N LEU A 201 10.35 -11.29 15.26
CA LEU A 201 10.17 -9.84 15.39
C LEU A 201 8.95 -9.49 16.23
N VAL A 202 7.80 -10.10 15.92
CA VAL A 202 6.56 -9.91 16.70
C VAL A 202 6.74 -10.37 18.14
N ARG A 203 7.34 -11.54 18.35
CA ARG A 203 7.65 -12.05 19.70
C ARG A 203 8.55 -11.10 20.49
N PHE A 204 9.58 -10.56 19.82
CA PHE A 204 10.47 -9.56 20.43
C PHE A 204 9.71 -8.30 20.87
N ILE A 205 8.83 -7.76 20.01
CA ILE A 205 8.05 -6.55 20.29
C ILE A 205 7.08 -6.79 21.47
N ILE A 206 6.46 -7.95 21.54
CA ILE A 206 5.45 -8.26 22.56
C ILE A 206 6.08 -8.58 23.92
N ASN A 207 7.20 -9.32 23.95
CA ASN A 207 7.75 -9.91 25.17
C ASN A 207 8.83 -9.05 25.85
N ASN A 208 9.15 -7.84 25.35
CA ASN A 208 10.11 -6.97 26.06
C ASN A 208 9.48 -6.24 27.26
N ASP A 209 10.31 -5.58 28.07
CA ASP A 209 9.92 -4.90 29.32
C ASP A 209 9.33 -3.49 29.13
N GLY A 210 9.04 -3.07 27.91
CA GLY A 210 8.47 -1.76 27.64
C GLY A 210 6.98 -1.66 27.98
N GLU A 211 6.44 -0.45 27.94
CA GLU A 211 5.02 -0.22 28.17
C GLU A 211 4.14 -0.85 27.09
N ASN A 212 3.03 -1.43 27.48
CA ASN A 212 2.05 -2.04 26.58
C ASN A 212 1.58 -1.10 25.44
N LYS A 213 1.46 0.20 25.72
CA LYS A 213 1.11 1.21 24.72
C LYS A 213 2.12 1.25 23.57
N TYR A 214 3.41 1.30 23.87
CA TYR A 214 4.46 1.40 22.86
C TYR A 214 4.68 0.08 22.13
N LYS A 215 4.58 -1.05 22.83
CA LYS A 215 4.57 -2.38 22.22
C LYS A 215 3.44 -2.53 21.23
N PHE A 216 2.26 -2.07 21.61
CA PHE A 216 1.08 -2.15 20.75
C PHE A 216 1.20 -1.26 19.50
N ILE A 217 1.69 -0.01 19.64
CA ILE A 217 1.95 0.87 18.49
C ILE A 217 2.96 0.23 17.54
N SER A 218 4.05 -0.32 18.07
CA SER A 218 5.07 -1.01 17.27
C SER A 218 4.51 -2.21 16.54
N PHE A 219 3.67 -3.00 17.21
CA PHE A 219 2.99 -4.14 16.61
C PHE A 219 2.06 -3.72 15.45
N ILE A 220 1.26 -2.64 15.64
CA ILE A 220 0.39 -2.12 14.57
C ILE A 220 1.22 -1.70 13.35
N ILE A 221 2.35 -0.99 13.56
CA ILE A 221 3.21 -0.54 12.45
C ILE A 221 3.74 -1.74 11.68
N ILE A 222 4.23 -2.79 12.36
CA ILE A 222 4.70 -4.01 11.72
C ILE A 222 3.57 -4.74 10.99
N LEU A 223 2.39 -4.83 11.60
CA LEU A 223 1.22 -5.46 10.99
C LEU A 223 0.80 -4.74 9.69
N ILE A 224 0.80 -3.41 9.68
CA ILE A 224 0.47 -2.61 8.49
C ILE A 224 1.54 -2.79 7.42
N MET A 225 2.82 -2.74 7.81
CA MET A 225 3.95 -2.84 6.88
C MET A 225 4.01 -4.20 6.18
N PHE A 226 3.67 -5.25 6.89
CA PHE A 226 3.66 -6.62 6.38
C PHE A 226 2.23 -7.17 6.20
N TRP A 227 1.28 -6.30 5.84
CA TRP A 227 -0.08 -6.75 5.56
C TRP A 227 -0.11 -7.65 4.32
N PRO A 228 -0.67 -8.88 4.38
CA PRO A 228 -0.55 -9.86 3.30
C PRO A 228 -1.09 -9.43 1.94
N ILE A 229 -2.11 -8.56 1.92
CA ILE A 229 -2.76 -8.10 0.69
C ILE A 229 -2.14 -6.78 0.17
N MET A 230 -1.11 -6.28 0.83
CA MET A 230 -0.49 -5.01 0.47
C MET A 230 0.36 -5.15 -0.80
N SER A 231 0.28 -4.14 -1.68
CA SER A 231 1.29 -3.95 -2.72
C SER A 231 2.57 -3.43 -2.09
N THR A 232 3.66 -4.18 -2.20
CA THR A 232 4.94 -3.85 -1.59
C THR A 232 6.03 -3.68 -2.64
N GLY A 233 7.07 -2.91 -2.31
CA GLY A 233 8.34 -2.96 -3.02
C GLY A 233 9.09 -4.26 -2.73
N SER A 234 10.20 -4.46 -3.43
CA SER A 234 11.14 -5.56 -3.14
C SER A 234 12.08 -5.15 -2.01
N LEU A 235 12.22 -6.01 -0.99
CA LEU A 235 13.17 -5.79 0.12
C LEU A 235 14.63 -5.79 -0.33
N ILE A 236 14.92 -6.35 -1.51
CA ILE A 236 16.25 -6.38 -2.10
C ILE A 236 16.61 -5.03 -2.72
N LYS A 237 15.61 -4.21 -3.08
CA LYS A 237 15.85 -2.88 -3.64
C LYS A 237 16.15 -1.86 -2.55
N ASN A 238 17.22 -1.09 -2.76
CA ASN A 238 17.83 -0.20 -1.76
C ASN A 238 16.81 0.69 -1.03
N TRP A 239 16.02 1.45 -1.74
CA TRP A 239 15.12 2.42 -1.09
C TRP A 239 14.03 1.77 -0.22
N TYR A 240 13.41 0.68 -0.71
CA TYR A 240 12.36 0.00 0.04
C TYR A 240 12.93 -0.82 1.20
N GLY A 241 14.03 -1.54 0.96
CA GLY A 241 14.72 -2.30 2.00
C GLY A 241 15.23 -1.41 3.13
N ILE A 242 15.95 -0.33 2.80
CA ILE A 242 16.48 0.62 3.81
C ILE A 242 15.34 1.19 4.65
N THR A 243 14.26 1.68 4.01
CA THR A 243 13.12 2.26 4.73
C THR A 243 12.45 1.23 5.63
N THR A 244 12.25 0.01 5.14
CA THR A 244 11.62 -1.08 5.91
C THR A 244 12.45 -1.43 7.15
N PHE A 245 13.75 -1.68 7.00
CA PHE A 245 14.61 -2.04 8.14
C PHE A 245 14.81 -0.88 9.11
N PHE A 246 14.84 0.36 8.63
CA PHE A 246 14.84 1.54 9.48
C PHE A 246 13.59 1.61 10.37
N ILE A 247 12.39 1.40 9.78
CA ILE A 247 11.13 1.41 10.54
C ILE A 247 11.09 0.24 11.53
N ILE A 248 11.57 -0.95 11.14
CA ILE A 248 11.69 -2.10 12.07
C ILE A 248 12.56 -1.72 13.27
N GLY A 249 13.74 -1.13 13.03
CA GLY A 249 14.62 -0.66 14.09
C GLY A 249 13.95 0.35 15.02
N LEU A 250 13.21 1.31 14.46
CA LEU A 250 12.41 2.25 15.25
C LEU A 250 11.33 1.54 16.09
N CYS A 251 10.63 0.56 15.54
CA CYS A 251 9.62 -0.22 16.26
C CYS A 251 10.25 -1.02 17.41
N MET A 252 11.41 -1.62 17.19
CA MET A 252 12.16 -2.33 18.23
C MET A 252 12.58 -1.40 19.36
N CYS A 253 13.06 -0.20 19.05
CA CYS A 253 13.42 0.81 20.05
C CYS A 253 12.16 1.33 20.77
N LEU A 254 11.12 1.70 20.03
CA LEU A 254 9.86 2.22 20.56
C LEU A 254 9.21 1.22 21.52
N SER A 255 9.21 -0.06 21.16
CA SER A 255 8.59 -1.11 21.99
C SER A 255 9.24 -1.27 23.37
N ARG A 256 10.48 -0.80 23.56
CA ARG A 256 11.24 -0.85 24.82
C ARG A 256 11.07 0.39 25.70
N LEU A 257 10.38 1.42 25.23
CA LEU A 257 10.22 2.64 26.00
C LEU A 257 9.40 2.38 27.28
N LYS A 258 9.91 2.94 28.38
CA LYS A 258 9.23 3.01 29.67
C LYS A 258 8.80 4.47 29.88
N SER A 259 7.60 4.70 30.42
CA SER A 259 7.18 6.04 30.84
C SER A 259 7.99 6.42 32.08
N ASN A 260 8.69 7.53 32.00
CA ASN A 260 9.20 8.14 33.22
C ASN A 260 7.98 8.72 33.95
N HIS A 261 7.61 8.10 35.05
CA HIS A 261 6.59 8.60 35.99
C HIS A 261 7.05 9.91 36.63
#